data_5d62ccede455eb0e426abdc6ed4b79bb
#
_entry.id   5d62ccede455eb0e426abdc6ed4b79bb
#
_cell.length_a   1.000
_cell.length_b   1.000
_cell.length_c   1.000
_cell.angle_alpha   90.00
_cell.angle_beta   90.00
_cell.angle_gamma   90.00
#
_symmetry.space_group_name_H-M   'P 1'
#
loop_
_entity.id
_entity.type
_entity.pdbx_description
1 polymer ?
#
loop_
_entity_poly.entity_id
_entity_poly.type
_entity_poly.pdbx_seq_one_letter_code
_entity_poly.pdbx_strand_id
1 'polypeptide(L)'
;MRGKFRLSLAAVVIMAVGVLVPTPAGATGAVAPTLVAAGFDSPRGVEFFKGKLVVAEAGHGGKNCIPGVPTICFGRTSQISWVNTATATHTPLVDHLFSAAEFFNPTEGEALGVDGISSREGTLMAILGVFPQAFANYQCAVGDTECQADVAAAKKEAGALLSVKSNGTWRKVAGVGAFGFDYTADIPNQEHDSNPYGVLAANGGSYVADAGSNTLEFVSNGGHISVLHYFPFRQNAFPSDEVPDCIAKTDDALWVATLSGHLYRVHGRSMTLVDNSDLKHVTGCTADGQGNVYFVNMWTTPTPPQPFTGNIVKLDTQEGTSSVIAAGLNFPNMDVVGPDGNLYFSADSICPTTGIPGLCAQGGTVWKLALPHDNDGDDDRSSRRD
;
A
#
# COMPACT_ATOMS: atom_id res chain seq x y z
N MET A 1 15.83 -17.59 24.25
CA MET A 1 15.26 -16.24 24.34
C MET A 1 14.01 -16.23 23.48
N ARG A 2 12.84 -16.00 24.08
CA ARG A 2 11.57 -15.95 23.32
C ARG A 2 11.42 -14.51 22.85
N GLY A 3 11.80 -14.24 21.60
CA GLY A 3 11.49 -12.98 20.93
C GLY A 3 9.97 -12.81 20.90
N LYS A 4 9.46 -11.74 21.47
CA LYS A 4 8.05 -11.37 21.33
C LYS A 4 7.93 -10.74 19.93
N PHE A 5 7.38 -11.51 18.99
CA PHE A 5 6.94 -10.97 17.71
C PHE A 5 5.88 -9.89 17.99
N ARG A 6 6.18 -8.68 17.66
CA ARG A 6 5.21 -7.60 17.55
C ARG A 6 5.41 -6.99 16.18
N LEU A 7 4.70 -7.53 15.18
CA LEU A 7 4.52 -6.78 13.95
C LEU A 7 3.75 -5.50 14.31
N SER A 8 4.40 -4.36 14.15
CA SER A 8 3.79 -3.05 14.42
C SER A 8 3.02 -2.57 13.22
N LEU A 9 1.90 -3.24 12.93
CA LEU A 9 0.79 -2.56 12.30
C LEU A 9 -0.27 -2.28 13.37
N ALA A 10 -0.75 -1.04 13.40
CA ALA A 10 -1.76 -0.61 14.34
C ALA A 10 -2.96 -1.57 14.30
N ALA A 11 -3.24 -2.25 15.41
CA ALA A 11 -4.38 -3.14 15.55
C ALA A 11 -5.67 -2.41 15.15
N VAL A 12 -6.25 -2.79 14.02
CA VAL A 12 -7.57 -2.32 13.59
C VAL A 12 -8.60 -3.07 14.43
N VAL A 13 -8.94 -2.53 15.59
CA VAL A 13 -10.09 -3.01 16.36
C VAL A 13 -11.34 -2.37 15.77
N ILE A 14 -12.03 -3.08 14.89
CA ILE A 14 -13.32 -2.64 14.36
C ILE A 14 -14.39 -2.94 15.42
N MET A 15 -14.80 -1.94 16.18
CA MET A 15 -16.03 -2.04 16.94
C MET A 15 -17.21 -1.77 15.99
N ALA A 16 -18.03 -2.77 15.73
CA ALA A 16 -19.31 -2.62 15.04
C ALA A 16 -20.27 -1.82 15.91
N VAL A 17 -20.19 -0.50 15.83
CA VAL A 17 -21.21 0.41 16.36
C VAL A 17 -22.09 0.81 15.20
N GLY A 18 -23.40 0.56 15.34
CA GLY A 18 -24.40 0.99 14.35
C GLY A 18 -24.33 2.50 14.14
N VAL A 19 -23.70 2.92 13.04
CA VAL A 19 -23.48 4.31 12.69
C VAL A 19 -24.62 4.79 11.80
N LEU A 20 -25.39 5.73 12.30
CA LEU A 20 -26.11 6.70 11.46
C LEU A 20 -25.04 7.45 10.64
N VAL A 21 -25.01 7.18 9.33
CA VAL A 21 -24.11 7.85 8.38
C VAL A 21 -24.44 9.35 8.39
N PRO A 22 -23.55 10.23 8.91
CA PRO A 22 -23.73 11.65 8.68
C PRO A 22 -23.42 11.91 7.20
N THR A 23 -24.38 12.50 6.48
CA THR A 23 -24.09 13.06 5.16
C THR A 23 -22.96 14.07 5.30
N PRO A 24 -21.85 13.95 4.55
CA PRO A 24 -20.77 14.92 4.64
C PRO A 24 -21.29 16.30 4.26
N ALA A 25 -21.05 17.29 5.11
CA ALA A 25 -21.28 18.69 4.79
C ALA A 25 -20.38 19.03 3.60
N GLY A 26 -20.99 19.38 2.46
CA GLY A 26 -20.37 19.48 1.17
C GLY A 26 -19.14 20.38 1.13
N ALA A 27 -18.02 19.81 0.75
CA ALA A 27 -16.98 20.57 0.05
C ALA A 27 -17.59 20.94 -1.31
N THR A 28 -17.85 22.20 -1.53
CA THR A 28 -18.35 22.72 -2.82
C THR A 28 -17.26 22.50 -3.87
N GLY A 29 -17.44 21.49 -4.73
CA GLY A 29 -16.57 21.18 -5.85
C GLY A 29 -15.93 19.79 -5.87
N ALA A 30 -16.05 18.96 -4.83
CA ALA A 30 -15.50 17.61 -4.84
C ALA A 30 -16.31 16.70 -5.78
N VAL A 31 -15.64 16.15 -6.79
CA VAL A 31 -16.23 15.15 -7.69
C VAL A 31 -16.30 13.81 -6.95
N ALA A 32 -17.47 13.18 -6.93
CA ALA A 32 -17.61 11.87 -6.30
C ALA A 32 -16.86 10.79 -7.12
N PRO A 33 -16.08 9.90 -6.46
CA PRO A 33 -15.45 8.78 -7.17
C PRO A 33 -16.49 7.85 -7.81
N THR A 34 -16.11 7.22 -8.92
CA THR A 34 -16.90 6.23 -9.64
C THR A 34 -16.32 4.84 -9.43
N LEU A 35 -17.14 3.85 -9.07
CA LEU A 35 -16.72 2.47 -8.93
C LEU A 35 -16.25 1.90 -10.28
N VAL A 36 -15.06 1.32 -10.32
CA VAL A 36 -14.48 0.67 -11.51
C VAL A 36 -14.70 -0.82 -11.49
N ALA A 37 -14.41 -1.47 -10.36
CA ALA A 37 -14.62 -2.91 -10.17
C ALA A 37 -14.64 -3.24 -8.66
N ALA A 38 -15.21 -4.41 -8.33
CA ALA A 38 -15.33 -4.93 -6.96
C ALA A 38 -15.01 -6.43 -6.93
N GLY A 39 -14.94 -7.01 -5.72
CA GLY A 39 -14.71 -8.43 -5.51
C GLY A 39 -13.24 -8.80 -5.37
N PHE A 40 -12.37 -7.82 -5.10
CA PHE A 40 -10.95 -8.05 -4.84
C PHE A 40 -10.73 -8.60 -3.41
N ASP A 41 -9.63 -9.33 -3.23
CA ASP A 41 -9.21 -9.91 -1.96
C ASP A 41 -8.16 -9.02 -1.28
N SER A 42 -8.61 -8.12 -0.41
CA SER A 42 -7.74 -7.15 0.28
C SER A 42 -6.86 -6.36 -0.70
N PRO A 43 -7.45 -5.53 -1.61
CA PRO A 43 -6.71 -4.83 -2.63
C PRO A 43 -5.77 -3.78 -2.04
N ARG A 44 -4.56 -3.71 -2.58
CA ARG A 44 -3.49 -2.79 -2.20
C ARG A 44 -3.11 -1.90 -3.39
N GLY A 45 -1.99 -2.17 -4.01
CA GLY A 45 -1.48 -1.40 -5.13
C GLY A 45 -2.39 -1.42 -6.35
N VAL A 46 -2.50 -0.28 -7.00
CA VAL A 46 -3.12 -0.11 -8.33
C VAL A 46 -2.10 0.49 -9.28
N GLU A 47 -2.07 0.04 -10.55
CA GLU A 47 -1.08 0.50 -11.52
C GLU A 47 -1.60 0.32 -12.95
N PHE A 48 -1.10 1.11 -13.90
CA PHE A 48 -1.31 0.89 -15.32
C PHE A 48 -0.12 0.17 -15.94
N PHE A 49 -0.31 -1.10 -16.28
CA PHE A 49 0.70 -1.94 -16.90
C PHE A 49 0.30 -2.29 -18.34
N LYS A 50 1.17 -1.95 -19.32
CA LYS A 50 0.85 -2.15 -20.75
C LYS A 50 -0.51 -1.55 -21.19
N GLY A 51 -0.86 -0.40 -20.61
CA GLY A 51 -2.10 0.32 -20.92
C GLY A 51 -3.37 -0.28 -20.30
N LYS A 52 -3.24 -1.25 -19.40
CA LYS A 52 -4.36 -1.87 -18.69
C LYS A 52 -4.18 -1.68 -17.19
N LEU A 53 -5.27 -1.50 -16.48
CA LEU A 53 -5.28 -1.42 -15.03
C LEU A 53 -4.97 -2.80 -14.43
N VAL A 54 -4.08 -2.84 -13.46
CA VAL A 54 -3.76 -4.00 -12.62
C VAL A 54 -3.91 -3.64 -11.15
N VAL A 55 -4.25 -4.64 -10.35
CA VAL A 55 -4.47 -4.51 -8.91
C VAL A 55 -3.67 -5.58 -8.19
N ALA A 56 -2.94 -5.19 -7.15
CA ALA A 56 -2.33 -6.09 -6.19
C ALA A 56 -3.40 -6.48 -5.16
N GLU A 57 -3.50 -7.77 -4.87
CA GLU A 57 -4.41 -8.32 -3.86
C GLU A 57 -3.58 -9.05 -2.82
N ALA A 58 -3.60 -8.57 -1.56
CA ALA A 58 -2.82 -9.16 -0.49
C ALA A 58 -3.34 -10.56 -0.09
N GLY A 59 -4.58 -10.89 -0.47
CA GLY A 59 -5.21 -12.16 -0.13
C GLY A 59 -5.81 -12.14 1.29
N HIS A 60 -5.89 -13.32 1.91
CA HIS A 60 -6.47 -13.50 3.26
C HIS A 60 -5.68 -14.51 4.11
N GLY A 61 -4.38 -14.69 3.82
CA GLY A 61 -3.55 -15.67 4.50
C GLY A 61 -3.85 -17.10 4.07
N GLY A 62 -4.06 -17.98 5.03
CA GLY A 62 -4.34 -19.40 4.75
C GLY A 62 -4.64 -20.18 6.03
N LYS A 63 -4.53 -21.52 5.93
CA LYS A 63 -4.87 -22.43 7.03
C LYS A 63 -3.70 -22.74 7.99
N ASN A 64 -2.47 -22.39 7.60
CA ASN A 64 -1.29 -22.65 8.41
C ASN A 64 -1.06 -21.49 9.37
N CYS A 65 -1.24 -21.71 10.67
CA CYS A 65 -1.22 -20.62 11.64
C CYS A 65 -0.08 -20.77 12.65
N ILE A 66 0.57 -19.64 12.93
CA ILE A 66 1.54 -19.46 14.01
C ILE A 66 0.78 -18.86 15.20
N PRO A 67 0.64 -19.60 16.31
CA PRO A 67 -0.07 -19.09 17.48
C PRO A 67 0.65 -17.90 18.12
N GLY A 68 -0.10 -16.87 18.48
CA GLY A 68 0.43 -15.66 19.11
C GLY A 68 -0.66 -14.62 19.32
N VAL A 69 -0.26 -13.42 19.64
CA VAL A 69 -1.13 -12.22 19.63
C VAL A 69 -0.33 -11.13 18.90
N PRO A 70 -0.68 -10.89 17.63
CA PRO A 70 -1.70 -11.57 16.83
C PRO A 70 -1.37 -13.04 16.50
N THR A 71 -2.39 -13.82 16.14
CA THR A 71 -2.19 -15.11 15.45
C THR A 71 -1.91 -14.82 13.98
N ILE A 72 -0.86 -15.40 13.39
CA ILE A 72 -0.51 -15.21 11.98
C ILE A 72 -0.86 -16.47 11.21
N CYS A 73 -1.81 -16.39 10.27
CA CYS A 73 -2.18 -17.49 9.39
C CYS A 73 -1.69 -17.21 7.96
N PHE A 74 -1.07 -18.19 7.31
CA PHE A 74 -0.46 -17.99 6.00
C PHE A 74 -0.80 -19.11 5.00
N GLY A 75 -0.68 -18.76 3.71
CA GLY A 75 -0.93 -19.63 2.58
C GLY A 75 -0.51 -18.97 1.27
N ARG A 76 -1.25 -19.23 0.19
CA ARG A 76 -0.98 -18.70 -1.15
C ARG A 76 -2.24 -18.11 -1.77
N THR A 77 -2.81 -17.13 -1.12
CA THR A 77 -4.07 -16.47 -1.56
C THR A 77 -3.84 -15.10 -2.18
N SER A 78 -2.60 -14.59 -2.18
CA SER A 78 -2.27 -13.31 -2.80
C SER A 78 -2.14 -13.45 -4.33
N GLN A 79 -2.48 -12.38 -5.05
CA GLN A 79 -2.44 -12.34 -6.52
C GLN A 79 -2.26 -10.93 -7.07
N ILE A 80 -2.00 -10.85 -8.37
CA ILE A 80 -2.06 -9.59 -9.14
C ILE A 80 -3.09 -9.82 -10.25
N SER A 81 -4.08 -8.95 -10.37
CA SER A 81 -5.19 -9.11 -11.31
C SER A 81 -5.22 -8.03 -12.38
N TRP A 82 -5.49 -8.43 -13.63
CA TRP A 82 -5.93 -7.54 -14.69
C TRP A 82 -7.37 -7.09 -14.43
N VAL A 83 -7.65 -5.79 -14.63
CA VAL A 83 -9.01 -5.25 -14.53
C VAL A 83 -9.52 -4.86 -15.90
N ASN A 84 -10.69 -5.37 -16.26
CA ASN A 84 -11.45 -4.91 -17.40
C ASN A 84 -12.43 -3.81 -16.96
N THR A 85 -12.04 -2.56 -17.17
CA THR A 85 -12.82 -1.39 -16.74
C THR A 85 -14.15 -1.23 -17.48
N ALA A 86 -14.30 -1.85 -18.67
CA ALA A 86 -15.54 -1.78 -19.44
C ALA A 86 -16.62 -2.75 -18.94
N THR A 87 -16.23 -3.89 -18.36
CA THR A 87 -17.14 -4.93 -17.83
C THR A 87 -17.15 -5.01 -16.32
N ALA A 88 -16.30 -4.21 -15.64
CA ALA A 88 -16.11 -4.24 -14.19
C ALA A 88 -15.70 -5.63 -13.65
N THR A 89 -14.93 -6.39 -14.44
CA THR A 89 -14.47 -7.74 -14.08
C THR A 89 -12.95 -7.76 -13.96
N HIS A 90 -12.40 -8.70 -13.20
CA HIS A 90 -10.97 -8.92 -13.09
C HIS A 90 -10.59 -10.39 -13.29
N THR A 91 -9.36 -10.64 -13.69
CA THR A 91 -8.79 -11.98 -13.92
C THR A 91 -7.32 -12.00 -13.47
N PRO A 92 -6.82 -13.08 -12.88
CA PRO A 92 -5.44 -13.15 -12.45
C PRO A 92 -4.44 -12.94 -13.58
N LEU A 93 -3.44 -12.08 -13.34
CA LEU A 93 -2.19 -12.03 -14.08
C LEU A 93 -1.17 -13.00 -13.47
N VAL A 94 -1.05 -12.97 -12.13
CA VAL A 94 -0.26 -13.90 -11.33
C VAL A 94 -1.12 -14.29 -10.14
N ASP A 95 -1.22 -15.56 -9.85
CA ASP A 95 -1.97 -16.11 -8.73
C ASP A 95 -1.10 -16.99 -7.82
N HIS A 96 -1.67 -17.46 -6.72
CA HIS A 96 -1.03 -18.36 -5.77
C HIS A 96 0.30 -17.81 -5.21
N LEU A 97 0.42 -16.49 -5.07
CA LEU A 97 1.51 -15.86 -4.36
C LEU A 97 1.32 -15.99 -2.85
N PHE A 98 2.42 -15.89 -2.12
CA PHE A 98 2.41 -15.92 -0.66
C PHE A 98 1.49 -14.83 -0.10
N SER A 99 0.73 -15.21 0.94
CA SER A 99 -0.12 -14.33 1.74
C SER A 99 -0.05 -14.73 3.21
N ALA A 100 -0.03 -13.76 4.09
CA ALA A 100 -0.24 -13.95 5.52
C ALA A 100 -1.39 -13.07 5.98
N ALA A 101 -2.05 -13.43 7.08
CA ALA A 101 -3.06 -12.59 7.71
C ALA A 101 -2.84 -12.61 9.22
N GLU A 102 -2.90 -11.42 9.82
CA GLU A 102 -2.76 -11.23 11.25
C GLU A 102 -4.14 -11.12 11.89
N PHE A 103 -4.46 -12.02 12.80
CA PHE A 103 -5.74 -12.06 13.49
C PHE A 103 -5.55 -11.66 14.96
N PHE A 104 -6.09 -10.51 15.32
CA PHE A 104 -6.18 -10.05 16.72
C PHE A 104 -7.39 -10.67 17.42
N ASN A 105 -8.41 -11.07 16.65
CA ASN A 105 -9.56 -11.88 17.06
C ASN A 105 -9.93 -12.84 15.93
N PRO A 106 -10.81 -13.84 16.14
CA PRO A 106 -11.10 -14.87 15.14
C PRO A 106 -11.72 -14.39 13.82
N THR A 107 -12.20 -13.16 13.74
CA THR A 107 -12.98 -12.65 12.61
C THR A 107 -12.37 -11.44 11.92
N GLU A 108 -11.37 -10.82 12.52
CA GLU A 108 -10.76 -9.58 12.01
C GLU A 108 -9.26 -9.80 11.83
N GLY A 109 -8.82 -9.82 10.60
CA GLY A 109 -7.43 -9.99 10.23
C GLY A 109 -7.00 -8.96 9.20
N GLU A 110 -5.75 -8.55 9.27
CA GLU A 110 -5.11 -7.76 8.23
C GLU A 110 -4.29 -8.68 7.34
N ALA A 111 -4.53 -8.61 6.03
CA ALA A 111 -3.79 -9.41 5.06
C ALA A 111 -2.51 -8.70 4.62
N LEU A 112 -1.45 -9.47 4.49
CA LEU A 112 -0.13 -9.11 4.01
C LEU A 112 0.21 -10.04 2.84
N GLY A 113 0.57 -9.48 1.71
CA GLY A 113 0.85 -10.26 0.49
C GLY A 113 1.53 -9.38 -0.54
N VAL A 114 1.03 -9.34 -1.78
CA VAL A 114 1.45 -8.31 -2.73
C VAL A 114 0.83 -6.99 -2.30
N ASP A 115 1.66 -6.06 -1.82
CA ASP A 115 1.23 -4.75 -1.36
C ASP A 115 1.44 -3.71 -2.46
N GLY A 116 2.66 -3.25 -2.71
CA GLY A 116 2.94 -2.25 -3.74
C GLY A 116 3.22 -2.86 -5.11
N ILE A 117 2.76 -2.19 -6.16
CA ILE A 117 3.11 -2.48 -7.55
C ILE A 117 3.47 -1.18 -8.29
N SER A 118 4.44 -1.24 -9.19
CA SER A 118 4.85 -0.09 -10.01
C SER A 118 5.39 -0.56 -11.35
N SER A 119 5.01 0.10 -12.44
CA SER A 119 5.40 -0.31 -13.79
C SER A 119 6.42 0.64 -14.41
N ARG A 120 7.42 0.07 -15.11
CA ARG A 120 8.36 0.82 -15.92
C ARG A 120 8.89 -0.01 -17.08
N GLU A 121 8.98 0.61 -18.26
CA GLU A 121 9.61 0.01 -19.45
C GLU A 121 9.08 -1.39 -19.78
N GLY A 122 7.78 -1.60 -19.51
CA GLY A 122 7.10 -2.85 -19.83
C GLY A 122 7.37 -4.00 -18.87
N THR A 123 7.90 -3.69 -17.69
CA THR A 123 8.04 -4.59 -16.55
C THR A 123 7.20 -4.06 -15.40
N LEU A 124 6.49 -4.95 -14.71
CA LEU A 124 5.80 -4.64 -13.47
C LEU A 124 6.66 -5.12 -12.31
N MET A 125 6.97 -4.24 -11.40
CA MET A 125 7.61 -4.57 -10.13
C MET A 125 6.51 -4.75 -9.09
N ALA A 126 6.64 -5.79 -8.25
CA ALA A 126 5.69 -6.09 -7.18
C ALA A 126 6.46 -6.40 -5.90
N ILE A 127 6.08 -5.77 -4.80
CA ILE A 127 6.67 -6.02 -3.48
C ILE A 127 5.69 -6.80 -2.62
N LEU A 128 6.16 -7.84 -1.95
CA LEU A 128 5.40 -8.57 -0.95
C LEU A 128 5.82 -8.13 0.44
N GLY A 129 4.83 -7.98 1.31
CA GLY A 129 5.04 -7.68 2.71
C GLY A 129 5.64 -8.85 3.50
N VAL A 130 5.92 -8.59 4.76
CA VAL A 130 6.47 -9.52 5.75
C VAL A 130 7.93 -9.92 5.46
N PHE A 131 8.53 -10.67 6.34
CA PHE A 131 9.89 -11.21 6.21
C PHE A 131 9.90 -12.73 6.38
N PRO A 132 10.74 -13.47 5.62
CA PRO A 132 10.70 -14.94 5.59
C PRO A 132 11.14 -15.58 6.91
N GLN A 133 11.90 -14.88 7.77
CA GLN A 133 12.34 -15.39 9.06
C GLN A 133 11.17 -15.68 10.02
N ALA A 134 10.01 -15.01 9.85
CA ALA A 134 8.79 -15.28 10.61
C ALA A 134 8.32 -16.74 10.43
N PHE A 135 8.58 -17.35 9.30
CA PHE A 135 8.11 -18.69 8.92
C PHE A 135 9.20 -19.77 8.96
N ALA A 136 10.44 -19.40 9.34
CA ALA A 136 11.62 -20.26 9.24
C ALA A 136 11.47 -21.58 10.02
N ASN A 137 10.82 -21.52 11.18
CA ASN A 137 10.69 -22.66 12.11
C ASN A 137 9.31 -23.34 12.05
N TYR A 138 8.45 -22.98 11.08
CA TYR A 138 7.14 -23.60 10.98
C TYR A 138 7.27 -25.07 10.53
N GLN A 139 6.53 -25.96 11.20
CA GLN A 139 6.57 -27.41 10.98
C GLN A 139 5.22 -27.89 10.45
N CYS A 140 5.22 -28.46 9.28
CA CYS A 140 4.06 -29.14 8.72
C CYS A 140 3.91 -30.57 9.28
N ALA A 141 2.68 -31.06 9.33
CA ALA A 141 2.43 -32.46 9.60
C ALA A 141 3.08 -33.33 8.49
N VAL A 142 3.50 -34.54 8.86
CA VAL A 142 4.12 -35.49 7.90
C VAL A 142 3.10 -35.80 6.82
N GLY A 143 3.49 -35.60 5.56
CA GLY A 143 2.64 -35.88 4.39
C GLY A 143 1.68 -34.73 4.00
N ASP A 144 1.65 -33.62 4.72
CA ASP A 144 0.88 -32.42 4.32
C ASP A 144 1.64 -31.64 3.24
N THR A 145 1.43 -32.03 2.00
CA THR A 145 2.10 -31.42 0.82
C THR A 145 1.65 -29.99 0.56
N GLU A 146 0.42 -29.64 0.93
CA GLU A 146 -0.08 -28.27 0.78
C GLU A 146 0.60 -27.32 1.77
N CYS A 147 0.66 -27.69 3.04
CA CYS A 147 1.44 -26.96 4.04
C CYS A 147 2.90 -26.79 3.62
N GLN A 148 3.54 -27.86 3.10
CA GLN A 148 4.92 -27.80 2.63
C GLN A 148 5.08 -26.78 1.49
N ALA A 149 4.11 -26.72 0.57
CA ALA A 149 4.10 -25.75 -0.53
C ALA A 149 3.93 -24.30 0.00
N ASP A 150 3.05 -24.10 0.99
CA ASP A 150 2.84 -22.78 1.61
C ASP A 150 4.09 -22.30 2.38
N VAL A 151 4.75 -23.19 3.11
CA VAL A 151 6.05 -22.89 3.77
C VAL A 151 7.15 -22.56 2.77
N ALA A 152 7.18 -23.29 1.64
CA ALA A 152 8.15 -23.02 0.57
C ALA A 152 7.89 -21.66 -0.08
N ALA A 153 6.61 -21.28 -0.30
CA ALA A 153 6.23 -19.97 -0.78
C ALA A 153 6.63 -18.87 0.23
N ALA A 154 6.30 -19.03 1.52
CA ALA A 154 6.69 -18.10 2.57
C ALA A 154 8.20 -17.82 2.58
N LYS A 155 9.03 -18.87 2.54
CA LYS A 155 10.50 -18.74 2.51
C LYS A 155 11.05 -18.07 1.26
N LYS A 156 10.38 -18.21 0.13
CA LYS A 156 10.82 -17.69 -1.16
C LYS A 156 10.31 -16.28 -1.42
N GLU A 157 9.05 -16.01 -1.05
CA GLU A 157 8.27 -14.89 -1.55
C GLU A 157 8.00 -13.82 -0.49
N ALA A 158 7.92 -14.17 0.82
CA ALA A 158 7.76 -13.17 1.86
C ALA A 158 8.87 -12.11 1.78
N GLY A 159 8.48 -10.85 1.76
CA GLY A 159 9.37 -9.70 1.62
C GLY A 159 10.16 -9.66 0.31
N ALA A 160 9.69 -10.34 -0.73
CA ALA A 160 10.39 -10.38 -2.01
C ALA A 160 9.95 -9.25 -2.95
N LEU A 161 10.93 -8.60 -3.58
CA LEU A 161 10.69 -7.78 -4.77
C LEU A 161 10.66 -8.71 -5.99
N LEU A 162 9.54 -8.71 -6.69
CA LEU A 162 9.32 -9.51 -7.91
C LEU A 162 9.34 -8.62 -9.15
N SER A 163 9.83 -9.17 -10.26
CA SER A 163 9.70 -8.64 -11.62
C SER A 163 8.72 -9.51 -12.39
N VAL A 164 7.60 -8.94 -12.81
CA VAL A 164 6.46 -9.61 -13.44
C VAL A 164 6.34 -9.19 -14.91
N LYS A 165 6.12 -10.15 -15.79
CA LYS A 165 5.86 -9.93 -17.22
C LYS A 165 4.35 -9.98 -17.50
N SER A 166 3.94 -9.41 -18.63
CA SER A 166 2.52 -9.35 -19.05
C SER A 166 1.88 -10.72 -19.34
N ASN A 167 2.66 -11.78 -19.42
CA ASN A 167 2.19 -13.17 -19.55
C ASN A 167 2.09 -13.89 -18.20
N GLY A 168 2.24 -13.21 -17.08
CA GLY A 168 2.15 -13.76 -15.73
C GLY A 168 3.43 -14.44 -15.22
N THR A 169 4.47 -14.59 -16.06
CA THR A 169 5.74 -15.13 -15.55
C THR A 169 6.45 -14.09 -14.67
N TRP A 170 7.00 -14.54 -13.56
CA TRP A 170 7.72 -13.68 -12.64
C TRP A 170 9.04 -14.28 -12.17
N ARG A 171 9.91 -13.42 -11.67
CA ARG A 171 11.16 -13.82 -10.99
C ARG A 171 11.38 -12.95 -9.76
N LYS A 172 11.98 -13.52 -8.72
CA LYS A 172 12.50 -12.76 -7.57
C LYS A 172 13.70 -11.93 -8.01
N VAL A 173 13.68 -10.65 -7.68
CA VAL A 173 14.80 -9.72 -7.88
C VAL A 173 15.66 -9.65 -6.63
N ALA A 174 15.03 -9.45 -5.46
CA ALA A 174 15.70 -9.33 -4.17
C ALA A 174 14.81 -9.83 -3.03
N GLY A 175 15.40 -10.13 -1.89
CA GLY A 175 14.72 -10.42 -0.62
C GLY A 175 14.80 -9.24 0.30
N VAL A 176 13.97 -8.23 0.05
CA VAL A 176 13.95 -6.96 0.80
C VAL A 176 13.59 -7.21 2.26
N GLY A 177 12.53 -7.97 2.53
CA GLY A 177 12.13 -8.29 3.90
C GLY A 177 13.18 -9.03 4.72
N ALA A 178 13.95 -9.94 4.10
CA ALA A 178 15.06 -10.58 4.79
C ALA A 178 16.18 -9.59 5.11
N PHE A 179 16.47 -8.68 4.17
CA PHE A 179 17.49 -7.65 4.36
C PHE A 179 17.08 -6.65 5.43
N GLY A 180 15.85 -6.12 5.41
CA GLY A 180 15.33 -5.18 6.40
C GLY A 180 15.30 -5.77 7.80
N PHE A 181 14.89 -7.04 7.93
CA PHE A 181 14.93 -7.77 9.20
C PHE A 181 16.36 -7.87 9.76
N ASP A 182 17.34 -8.24 8.93
CA ASP A 182 18.74 -8.32 9.36
C ASP A 182 19.29 -6.91 9.67
N TYR A 183 18.88 -5.89 8.92
CA TYR A 183 19.30 -4.50 9.12
C TYR A 183 18.85 -3.94 10.47
N THR A 184 17.64 -4.27 10.92
CA THR A 184 17.08 -3.76 12.19
C THR A 184 17.62 -4.47 13.44
N ALA A 185 18.35 -5.58 13.28
CA ALA A 185 18.82 -6.42 14.40
C ALA A 185 19.65 -5.65 15.43
N ASP A 186 20.47 -4.70 14.97
CA ASP A 186 21.40 -3.95 15.82
C ASP A 186 21.01 -2.47 16.00
N ILE A 187 19.82 -2.05 15.57
CA ILE A 187 19.36 -0.67 15.74
C ILE A 187 18.69 -0.50 17.10
N PRO A 188 19.25 0.33 18.01
CA PRO A 188 18.65 0.54 19.33
C PRO A 188 17.24 1.12 19.25
N ASN A 189 16.32 0.56 20.04
CA ASN A 189 14.90 0.96 20.14
C ASN A 189 14.05 0.74 18.88
N GLN A 190 14.63 0.25 17.79
CA GLN A 190 13.89 -0.20 16.63
C GLN A 190 13.34 -1.61 16.90
N GLU A 191 12.13 -1.88 16.48
CA GLU A 191 11.63 -3.26 16.44
C GLU A 191 12.44 -4.07 15.43
N HIS A 192 12.75 -5.31 15.78
CA HIS A 192 13.43 -6.23 14.87
C HIS A 192 12.41 -6.81 13.92
N ASP A 193 12.15 -6.08 12.86
CA ASP A 193 11.05 -6.29 11.93
C ASP A 193 11.40 -5.82 10.50
N SER A 194 10.61 -6.24 9.53
CA SER A 194 10.58 -5.75 8.15
C SER A 194 9.23 -6.05 7.53
N ASN A 195 8.67 -5.07 6.87
CA ASN A 195 7.43 -5.18 6.11
C ASN A 195 7.50 -4.26 4.88
N PRO A 196 8.22 -4.68 3.82
CA PRO A 196 8.29 -3.89 2.59
C PRO A 196 6.89 -3.67 2.02
N TYR A 197 6.50 -2.42 1.80
CA TYR A 197 5.13 -2.06 1.46
C TYR A 197 5.04 -1.27 0.15
N GLY A 198 5.65 -0.11 0.07
CA GLY A 198 5.64 0.73 -1.12
C GLY A 198 6.77 0.38 -2.09
N VAL A 199 6.49 0.42 -3.40
CA VAL A 199 7.51 0.25 -4.45
C VAL A 199 7.31 1.28 -5.54
N LEU A 200 8.43 1.86 -6.02
CA LEU A 200 8.46 2.76 -7.18
C LEU A 200 9.54 2.29 -8.15
N ALA A 201 9.15 1.82 -9.32
CA ALA A 201 10.07 1.42 -10.38
C ALA A 201 10.81 2.64 -10.96
N ALA A 202 12.14 2.55 -11.08
CA ALA A 202 13.02 3.64 -11.48
C ALA A 202 14.08 3.18 -12.48
N ASN A 203 14.85 4.14 -13.02
CA ASN A 203 16.01 3.82 -13.85
C ASN A 203 17.04 3.06 -13.01
N GLY A 204 17.47 1.89 -13.50
CA GLY A 204 18.49 1.08 -12.86
C GLY A 204 18.01 0.21 -11.69
N GLY A 205 16.75 0.32 -11.26
CA GLY A 205 16.21 -0.46 -10.14
C GLY A 205 14.83 -0.02 -9.68
N SER A 206 14.58 -0.15 -8.38
CA SER A 206 13.34 0.27 -7.72
C SER A 206 13.64 0.86 -6.36
N TYR A 207 12.92 1.90 -5.98
CA TYR A 207 12.84 2.34 -4.60
C TYR A 207 11.81 1.46 -3.87
N VAL A 208 12.11 1.14 -2.62
CA VAL A 208 11.18 0.41 -1.73
C VAL A 208 11.08 1.16 -0.40
N ALA A 209 9.88 1.38 0.06
CA ALA A 209 9.58 1.82 1.41
C ALA A 209 9.29 0.56 2.25
N ASP A 210 10.11 0.32 3.26
CA ASP A 210 9.94 -0.80 4.17
C ASP A 210 9.39 -0.27 5.49
N ALA A 211 8.11 -0.51 5.69
CA ALA A 211 7.33 -0.04 6.83
C ALA A 211 7.83 -0.61 8.16
N GLY A 212 8.23 -1.88 8.18
CA GLY A 212 8.70 -2.55 9.40
C GLY A 212 10.13 -2.17 9.77
N SER A 213 11.04 -2.08 8.80
CA SER A 213 12.42 -1.67 9.06
C SER A 213 12.61 -0.15 9.15
N ASN A 214 11.57 0.64 8.88
CA ASN A 214 11.60 2.11 8.84
C ASN A 214 12.67 2.64 7.87
N THR A 215 12.74 2.07 6.66
CA THR A 215 13.74 2.46 5.66
C THR A 215 13.15 2.85 4.32
N LEU A 216 13.86 3.74 3.63
CA LEU A 216 13.77 3.90 2.18
C LEU A 216 14.99 3.22 1.57
N GLU A 217 14.76 2.26 0.69
CA GLU A 217 15.78 1.46 0.06
C GLU A 217 15.82 1.65 -1.45
N PHE A 218 16.97 1.38 -2.05
CA PHE A 218 17.10 1.22 -3.49
C PHE A 218 17.58 -0.20 -3.82
N VAL A 219 16.79 -0.88 -4.63
CA VAL A 219 17.10 -2.23 -5.12
C VAL A 219 17.48 -2.13 -6.58
N SER A 220 18.74 -2.41 -6.92
CA SER A 220 19.21 -2.40 -8.30
C SER A 220 18.57 -3.52 -9.14
N ASN A 221 18.59 -3.40 -10.47
CA ASN A 221 18.11 -4.45 -11.38
C ASN A 221 18.84 -5.80 -11.18
N GLY A 222 20.05 -5.76 -10.60
CA GLY A 222 20.84 -6.94 -10.23
C GLY A 222 20.51 -7.52 -8.85
N GLY A 223 19.58 -6.89 -8.11
CA GLY A 223 19.14 -7.38 -6.79
C GLY A 223 20.00 -6.88 -5.61
N HIS A 224 20.94 -5.96 -5.83
CA HIS A 224 21.67 -5.34 -4.74
C HIS A 224 20.79 -4.32 -4.02
N ILE A 225 20.69 -4.42 -2.69
CA ILE A 225 19.89 -3.54 -1.83
C ILE A 225 20.81 -2.54 -1.13
N SER A 226 20.40 -1.28 -1.07
CA SER A 226 21.08 -0.20 -0.36
C SER A 226 20.05 0.60 0.43
N VAL A 227 20.26 0.80 1.72
CA VAL A 227 19.47 1.75 2.51
C VAL A 227 19.90 3.17 2.11
N LEU A 228 18.95 3.95 1.64
CA LEU A 228 19.13 5.36 1.31
C LEU A 228 18.89 6.24 2.52
N HIS A 229 17.81 5.98 3.24
CA HIS A 229 17.41 6.69 4.45
C HIS A 229 16.81 5.74 5.46
N TYR A 230 17.08 6.00 6.74
CA TYR A 230 16.44 5.40 7.88
C TYR A 230 15.56 6.45 8.58
N PHE A 231 14.30 6.10 8.84
CA PHE A 231 13.35 6.96 9.55
C PHE A 231 13.41 6.64 11.04
N PRO A 232 13.85 7.57 11.89
CA PRO A 232 14.17 7.27 13.27
C PRO A 232 12.93 7.00 14.11
N PHE A 233 13.06 6.09 15.08
CA PHE A 233 12.06 5.84 16.12
C PHE A 233 11.71 7.13 16.88
N ARG A 234 10.43 7.33 17.15
CA ARG A 234 9.87 8.50 17.83
C ARG A 234 9.30 8.09 19.19
N GLN A 235 10.04 8.38 20.23
CA GLN A 235 9.60 8.08 21.60
C GLN A 235 8.29 8.83 21.93
N ASN A 236 7.33 8.10 22.52
CA ASN A 236 6.02 8.62 22.96
C ASN A 236 5.05 9.05 21.82
N ALA A 237 5.32 8.67 20.58
CA ALA A 237 4.37 8.81 19.47
C ALA A 237 3.59 7.48 19.27
N PHE A 238 2.45 7.55 18.57
CA PHE A 238 1.78 6.38 18.04
C PHE A 238 1.37 6.66 16.58
N PRO A 239 1.81 5.82 15.63
CA PRO A 239 2.80 4.77 15.83
C PRO A 239 4.13 5.35 16.36
N SER A 240 4.90 4.56 17.09
CA SER A 240 6.22 4.95 17.59
C SER A 240 7.26 5.02 16.47
N ASP A 241 7.03 4.28 15.42
CA ASP A 241 7.79 4.26 14.18
C ASP A 241 7.20 5.19 13.14
N GLU A 242 7.98 5.59 12.17
CA GLU A 242 7.49 6.40 11.05
C GLU A 242 6.61 5.60 10.11
N VAL A 243 6.93 4.33 9.89
CA VAL A 243 6.18 3.40 9.02
C VAL A 243 6.05 3.99 7.60
N PRO A 244 7.15 4.11 6.83
CA PRO A 244 7.09 4.63 5.46
C PRO A 244 6.35 3.65 4.56
N ASP A 245 5.27 4.12 3.93
CA ASP A 245 4.37 3.26 3.16
C ASP A 245 4.34 3.61 1.67
N CYS A 246 4.56 4.86 1.29
CA CYS A 246 4.46 5.25 -0.09
C CYS A 246 5.65 6.08 -0.60
N ILE A 247 5.88 5.99 -1.90
CA ILE A 247 6.93 6.73 -2.61
C ILE A 247 6.33 7.30 -3.89
N ALA A 248 6.33 8.62 -4.03
CA ALA A 248 6.05 9.29 -5.28
C ALA A 248 7.28 10.03 -5.78
N LYS A 249 7.34 10.32 -7.08
CA LYS A 249 8.47 11.03 -7.67
C LYS A 249 7.99 12.17 -8.55
N THR A 250 8.46 13.38 -8.24
CA THR A 250 8.44 14.53 -9.13
C THR A 250 9.79 14.67 -9.85
N ASP A 251 9.92 15.64 -10.73
CA ASP A 251 11.17 15.86 -11.48
C ASP A 251 12.37 16.12 -10.57
N ASP A 252 12.15 16.77 -9.44
CA ASP A 252 13.17 17.29 -8.55
C ASP A 252 13.40 16.46 -7.27
N ALA A 253 12.43 15.61 -6.86
CA ALA A 253 12.51 14.89 -5.58
C ALA A 253 11.73 13.57 -5.55
N LEU A 254 12.09 12.71 -4.60
CA LEU A 254 11.19 11.68 -4.10
C LEU A 254 10.41 12.25 -2.90
N TRP A 255 9.15 11.87 -2.84
CA TRP A 255 8.24 12.17 -1.75
C TRP A 255 7.91 10.86 -1.05
N VAL A 256 8.23 10.77 0.23
CA VAL A 256 7.94 9.58 1.05
C VAL A 256 6.99 9.99 2.14
N ALA A 257 5.82 9.36 2.17
CA ALA A 257 4.86 9.57 3.24
C ALA A 257 4.72 8.32 4.10
N THR A 258 4.29 8.52 5.33
CA THR A 258 4.35 7.52 6.38
C THR A 258 2.97 7.32 7.02
N LEU A 259 2.73 6.16 7.59
CA LEU A 259 1.51 5.88 8.36
C LEU A 259 1.40 6.80 9.60
N SER A 260 2.51 7.34 10.09
CA SER A 260 2.50 8.34 11.16
C SER A 260 1.97 9.71 10.72
N GLY A 261 1.71 9.91 9.42
CA GLY A 261 1.19 11.16 8.84
C GLY A 261 2.28 12.17 8.51
N HIS A 262 3.55 11.76 8.45
CA HIS A 262 4.65 12.64 8.07
C HIS A 262 4.97 12.52 6.58
N LEU A 263 5.45 13.63 6.03
CA LEU A 263 5.88 13.74 4.65
C LEU A 263 7.36 14.11 4.61
N TYR A 264 8.13 13.37 3.85
CA TYR A 264 9.55 13.62 3.65
C TYR A 264 9.83 13.90 2.17
N ARG A 265 10.54 15.01 1.91
CA ARG A 265 11.13 15.30 0.62
C ARG A 265 12.57 14.79 0.61
N VAL A 266 12.87 13.89 -0.31
CA VAL A 266 14.18 13.25 -0.43
C VAL A 266 14.84 13.68 -1.74
N HIS A 267 16.03 14.26 -1.63
CA HIS A 267 16.87 14.65 -2.77
C HIS A 267 18.29 14.12 -2.54
N GLY A 268 18.65 13.06 -3.24
CA GLY A 268 19.93 12.37 -3.04
C GLY A 268 20.08 11.84 -1.61
N ARG A 269 21.08 12.39 -0.89
CA ARG A 269 21.33 12.04 0.52
C ARG A 269 20.63 12.95 1.52
N SER A 270 19.91 13.96 1.05
CA SER A 270 19.18 14.88 1.91
C SER A 270 17.73 14.42 2.06
N MET A 271 17.26 14.39 3.29
CA MET A 271 15.87 14.10 3.64
C MET A 271 15.35 15.23 4.54
N THR A 272 14.26 15.85 4.16
CA THR A 272 13.66 16.98 4.87
C THR A 272 12.21 16.66 5.20
N LEU A 273 11.84 16.81 6.48
CA LEU A 273 10.44 16.75 6.91
C LEU A 273 9.69 17.96 6.36
N VAL A 274 8.55 17.70 5.70
CA VAL A 274 7.65 18.73 5.18
C VAL A 274 6.40 18.74 6.05
N ASP A 275 6.08 19.90 6.61
CA ASP A 275 4.87 20.04 7.42
C ASP A 275 3.62 20.01 6.52
N ASN A 276 2.72 19.08 6.78
CA ASN A 276 1.44 18.96 6.09
C ASN A 276 0.38 18.37 7.02
N SER A 277 -0.48 19.23 7.52
CA SER A 277 -1.52 18.86 8.50
C SER A 277 -2.67 18.03 7.90
N ASP A 278 -2.79 17.94 6.58
CA ASP A 278 -3.84 17.16 5.91
C ASP A 278 -3.47 15.67 5.84
N LEU A 279 -2.19 15.34 5.98
CA LEU A 279 -1.72 13.96 6.01
C LEU A 279 -1.91 13.35 7.39
N LYS A 280 -2.39 12.10 7.41
CA LYS A 280 -2.68 11.35 8.65
C LYS A 280 -2.05 9.95 8.56
N HIS A 281 -2.82 8.95 8.22
CA HIS A 281 -2.37 7.56 8.11
C HIS A 281 -2.22 7.24 6.62
N VAL A 282 -1.10 7.71 6.04
CA VAL A 282 -0.86 7.60 4.59
C VAL A 282 -0.39 6.19 4.25
N THR A 283 -1.05 5.57 3.26
CA THR A 283 -0.69 4.25 2.76
C THR A 283 -0.35 4.24 1.26
N GLY A 284 -0.75 5.26 0.52
CA GLY A 284 -0.51 5.35 -0.92
C GLY A 284 -0.15 6.76 -1.37
N CYS A 285 0.62 6.87 -2.44
CA CYS A 285 0.85 8.13 -3.13
C CYS A 285 1.32 7.95 -4.58
N THR A 286 0.95 8.92 -5.42
CA THR A 286 1.36 9.00 -6.82
C THR A 286 1.58 10.44 -7.25
N ALA A 287 2.34 10.66 -8.32
CA ALA A 287 2.55 11.97 -8.92
C ALA A 287 1.99 12.01 -10.36
N ASP A 288 1.47 13.17 -10.77
CA ASP A 288 0.87 13.33 -12.12
C ASP A 288 1.84 13.79 -13.20
N GLY A 289 3.09 14.05 -12.86
CA GLY A 289 4.10 14.59 -13.78
C GLY A 289 3.95 16.10 -14.05
N GLN A 290 2.98 16.79 -13.43
CA GLN A 290 2.77 18.24 -13.52
C GLN A 290 3.21 18.98 -12.25
N GLY A 291 3.78 18.25 -11.30
CA GLY A 291 4.21 18.79 -10.00
C GLY A 291 3.21 18.56 -8.88
N ASN A 292 2.12 17.84 -9.11
CA ASN A 292 1.22 17.44 -8.06
C ASN A 292 1.54 16.04 -7.56
N VAL A 293 1.39 15.84 -6.25
CA VAL A 293 1.44 14.53 -5.58
C VAL A 293 0.11 14.29 -4.89
N TYR A 294 -0.45 13.12 -5.09
CA TYR A 294 -1.68 12.68 -4.45
C TYR A 294 -1.33 11.69 -3.35
N PHE A 295 -1.97 11.81 -2.19
CA PHE A 295 -1.75 10.95 -1.03
C PHE A 295 -3.07 10.36 -0.57
N VAL A 296 -3.05 9.08 -0.24
CA VAL A 296 -4.19 8.36 0.30
C VAL A 296 -4.03 8.22 1.81
N ASN A 297 -4.88 8.90 2.57
CA ASN A 297 -5.04 8.62 4.00
C ASN A 297 -6.04 7.48 4.17
N MET A 298 -5.58 6.34 4.68
CA MET A 298 -6.43 5.17 4.87
C MET A 298 -7.57 5.44 5.87
N TRP A 299 -7.27 6.22 6.92
CA TRP A 299 -8.24 6.81 7.84
C TRP A 299 -7.72 8.13 8.40
N THR A 300 -8.60 8.98 8.91
CA THR A 300 -8.22 10.31 9.43
C THR A 300 -8.54 10.51 10.91
N THR A 301 -9.24 9.56 11.53
CA THR A 301 -9.55 9.58 12.95
C THR A 301 -8.36 9.13 13.80
N PRO A 302 -8.31 9.51 15.09
CA PRO A 302 -7.41 8.86 16.03
C PRO A 302 -7.69 7.35 16.13
N THR A 303 -6.69 6.59 16.56
CA THR A 303 -6.82 5.15 16.82
C THR A 303 -7.92 4.84 17.86
N PRO A 304 -8.78 3.85 17.63
CA PRO A 304 -8.74 2.86 16.54
C PRO A 304 -9.23 3.44 15.20
N PRO A 305 -8.76 2.88 14.06
CA PRO A 305 -9.22 3.27 12.74
C PRO A 305 -10.74 3.19 12.60
N GLN A 306 -11.34 4.16 11.91
CA GLN A 306 -12.78 4.19 11.67
C GLN A 306 -13.06 4.04 10.18
N PRO A 307 -14.06 3.21 9.79
CA PRO A 307 -14.49 3.12 8.40
C PRO A 307 -15.07 4.44 7.90
N PHE A 308 -15.01 4.65 6.59
CA PHE A 308 -15.54 5.85 5.91
C PHE A 308 -14.91 7.18 6.37
N THR A 309 -13.71 7.15 6.92
CA THR A 309 -12.97 8.35 7.31
C THR A 309 -11.74 8.60 6.45
N GLY A 310 -11.42 7.70 5.53
CA GLY A 310 -10.33 7.87 4.58
C GLY A 310 -10.57 9.04 3.62
N ASN A 311 -9.48 9.60 3.09
CA ASN A 311 -9.55 10.68 2.13
C ASN A 311 -8.34 10.66 1.16
N ILE A 312 -8.39 11.48 0.13
CA ILE A 312 -7.29 11.73 -0.80
C ILE A 312 -6.92 13.21 -0.72
N VAL A 313 -5.62 13.47 -0.56
CA VAL A 313 -5.02 14.81 -0.48
C VAL A 313 -4.19 15.06 -1.73
N LYS A 314 -4.43 16.18 -2.42
CA LYS A 314 -3.56 16.72 -3.47
C LYS A 314 -2.58 17.71 -2.83
N LEU A 315 -1.30 17.59 -3.14
CA LEU A 315 -0.24 18.56 -2.84
C LEU A 315 0.29 19.14 -4.15
N ASP A 316 0.20 20.44 -4.32
CA ASP A 316 0.98 21.18 -5.31
C ASP A 316 2.38 21.38 -4.76
N THR A 317 3.39 20.74 -5.35
CA THR A 317 4.77 20.80 -4.84
C THR A 317 5.50 22.08 -5.21
N GLN A 318 4.98 22.86 -6.15
CA GLN A 318 5.54 24.15 -6.56
C GLN A 318 5.05 25.26 -5.64
N GLU A 319 3.75 25.26 -5.33
CA GLU A 319 3.16 26.25 -4.43
C GLU A 319 3.27 25.83 -2.95
N GLY A 320 3.50 24.56 -2.66
CA GLY A 320 3.52 24.02 -1.29
C GLY A 320 2.14 23.98 -0.63
N THR A 321 1.05 24.03 -1.43
CA THR A 321 -0.32 24.03 -0.92
C THR A 321 -0.94 22.64 -1.03
N SER A 322 -1.78 22.25 -0.05
CA SER A 322 -2.52 20.98 -0.08
C SER A 322 -4.01 21.18 0.04
N SER A 323 -4.77 20.21 -0.46
CA SER A 323 -6.23 20.18 -0.36
C SER A 323 -6.77 18.76 -0.37
N VAL A 324 -7.84 18.52 0.38
CA VAL A 324 -8.60 17.26 0.32
C VAL A 324 -9.50 17.29 -0.90
N ILE A 325 -9.29 16.34 -1.83
CA ILE A 325 -10.02 16.25 -3.10
C ILE A 325 -11.11 15.16 -3.11
N ALA A 326 -11.02 14.19 -2.20
CA ALA A 326 -12.07 13.19 -1.94
C ALA A 326 -12.06 12.81 -0.47
N ALA A 327 -13.22 12.54 0.12
CA ALA A 327 -13.36 12.18 1.53
C ALA A 327 -14.50 11.16 1.73
N GLY A 328 -14.60 10.60 2.94
CA GLY A 328 -15.61 9.59 3.25
C GLY A 328 -15.34 8.22 2.63
N LEU A 329 -14.08 7.94 2.30
CA LEU A 329 -13.65 6.69 1.67
C LEU A 329 -13.50 5.59 2.73
N ASN A 330 -13.90 4.37 2.37
CA ASN A 330 -13.79 3.21 3.25
C ASN A 330 -12.44 2.52 3.06
N PHE A 331 -11.51 2.73 4.00
CA PHE A 331 -10.17 2.16 3.98
C PHE A 331 -9.53 2.17 2.58
N PRO A 332 -9.38 3.37 1.95
CA PRO A 332 -8.62 3.48 0.71
C PRO A 332 -7.14 3.14 0.99
N ASN A 333 -6.40 2.66 -0.03
CA ASN A 333 -5.02 2.24 0.21
C ASN A 333 -4.01 2.88 -0.73
N MET A 334 -3.90 2.45 -1.97
CA MET A 334 -2.93 3.00 -2.93
C MET A 334 -3.61 3.59 -4.15
N ASP A 335 -2.92 4.48 -4.83
CA ASP A 335 -3.43 5.23 -5.97
C ASP A 335 -2.44 5.28 -7.14
N VAL A 336 -2.96 5.60 -8.33
CA VAL A 336 -2.18 5.87 -9.53
C VAL A 336 -2.92 6.86 -10.43
N VAL A 337 -2.18 7.76 -11.07
CA VAL A 337 -2.74 8.59 -12.15
C VAL A 337 -2.75 7.78 -13.45
N GLY A 338 -3.94 7.59 -14.00
CA GLY A 338 -4.14 6.84 -15.22
C GLY A 338 -3.74 7.59 -16.49
N PRO A 339 -3.64 6.89 -17.64
CA PRO A 339 -3.32 7.51 -18.92
C PRO A 339 -4.41 8.47 -19.43
N ASP A 340 -5.58 8.45 -18.83
CA ASP A 340 -6.69 9.37 -19.07
C ASP A 340 -6.68 10.61 -18.16
N GLY A 341 -5.59 10.79 -17.39
CA GLY A 341 -5.42 11.91 -16.47
C GLY A 341 -6.26 11.84 -15.19
N ASN A 342 -6.98 10.75 -14.95
CA ASN A 342 -7.77 10.57 -13.73
C ASN A 342 -7.02 9.73 -12.69
N LEU A 343 -7.39 9.89 -11.42
CA LEU A 343 -6.83 9.10 -10.33
C LEU A 343 -7.63 7.81 -10.15
N TYR A 344 -6.91 6.69 -10.07
CA TYR A 344 -7.48 5.39 -9.71
C TYR A 344 -6.93 4.98 -8.36
N PHE A 345 -7.78 4.40 -7.50
CA PHE A 345 -7.35 3.98 -6.17
C PHE A 345 -8.10 2.74 -5.69
N SER A 346 -7.45 1.94 -4.87
CA SER A 346 -8.07 0.83 -4.16
C SER A 346 -8.77 1.33 -2.89
N ALA A 347 -9.86 0.70 -2.54
CA ALA A 347 -10.58 0.94 -1.29
C ALA A 347 -11.21 -0.37 -0.77
N ASP A 348 -11.83 -0.32 0.41
CA ASP A 348 -12.24 -1.54 1.11
C ASP A 348 -11.07 -2.51 1.27
N SER A 349 -9.87 -1.97 1.49
CA SER A 349 -8.59 -2.67 1.34
C SER A 349 -8.32 -3.75 2.39
N ILE A 350 -9.12 -3.79 3.45
CA ILE A 350 -9.06 -4.84 4.49
C ILE A 350 -10.09 -5.96 4.24
N CYS A 351 -10.80 -5.92 3.13
CA CYS A 351 -11.95 -6.77 2.87
C CYS A 351 -11.58 -7.96 1.97
N PRO A 352 -11.86 -9.20 2.40
CA PRO A 352 -11.72 -10.38 1.53
C PRO A 352 -12.77 -10.35 0.42
N THR A 353 -12.61 -11.17 -0.62
CA THR A 353 -13.58 -11.32 -1.72
C THR A 353 -15.00 -11.60 -1.26
N THR A 354 -15.16 -12.31 -0.14
CA THR A 354 -16.47 -12.62 0.44
C THR A 354 -17.14 -11.41 1.09
N GLY A 355 -16.42 -10.31 1.23
CA GLY A 355 -16.86 -9.12 1.94
C GLY A 355 -16.99 -9.30 3.46
N ILE A 356 -17.21 -8.19 4.14
CA ILE A 356 -17.53 -8.14 5.58
C ILE A 356 -18.89 -7.44 5.71
N PRO A 357 -19.93 -8.12 6.24
CA PRO A 357 -21.26 -7.54 6.38
C PRO A 357 -21.25 -6.22 7.17
N GLY A 358 -21.89 -5.18 6.63
CA GLY A 358 -21.94 -3.85 7.24
C GLY A 358 -20.70 -2.97 7.01
N LEU A 359 -19.63 -3.52 6.44
CA LEU A 359 -18.41 -2.78 6.12
C LEU A 359 -18.14 -2.73 4.61
N CYS A 360 -18.11 -3.88 3.94
CA CYS A 360 -17.75 -4.00 2.52
C CYS A 360 -18.40 -5.26 1.92
N ALA A 361 -19.70 -5.22 1.70
CA ALA A 361 -20.47 -6.41 1.25
C ALA A 361 -20.03 -6.99 -0.10
N GLN A 362 -19.30 -6.23 -0.92
CA GLN A 362 -18.83 -6.63 -2.25
C GLN A 362 -17.36 -7.04 -2.30
N GLY A 363 -16.69 -7.20 -1.13
CA GLY A 363 -15.23 -7.37 -1.06
C GLY A 363 -14.50 -6.06 -1.31
N GLY A 364 -13.20 -6.15 -1.59
CA GLY A 364 -12.39 -5.00 -1.93
C GLY A 364 -12.80 -4.35 -3.25
N THR A 365 -12.50 -3.07 -3.43
CA THR A 365 -12.96 -2.26 -4.56
C THR A 365 -11.85 -1.42 -5.19
N VAL A 366 -12.06 -1.02 -6.45
CA VAL A 366 -11.24 -0.02 -7.15
C VAL A 366 -12.15 1.08 -7.66
N TRP A 367 -11.72 2.31 -7.47
CA TRP A 367 -12.46 3.52 -7.80
C TRP A 367 -11.65 4.42 -8.73
N LYS A 368 -12.37 5.30 -9.44
CA LYS A 368 -11.82 6.36 -10.29
C LYS A 368 -12.32 7.71 -9.81
N LEU A 369 -11.42 8.65 -9.60
CA LEU A 369 -11.69 10.05 -9.29
C LEU A 369 -11.27 10.91 -10.49
N ALA A 370 -12.21 11.69 -11.04
CA ALA A 370 -11.88 12.66 -12.08
C ALA A 370 -11.04 13.79 -11.47
N LEU A 371 -9.87 14.04 -12.06
CA LEU A 371 -9.04 15.17 -11.67
C LEU A 371 -9.38 16.39 -12.53
N PRO A 372 -9.40 17.61 -11.98
CA PRO A 372 -9.55 18.82 -12.77
C PRO A 372 -8.44 18.91 -13.82
N HIS A 373 -8.80 19.15 -15.09
CA HIS A 373 -7.83 19.50 -16.10
C HIS A 373 -7.59 21.01 -16.04
N ASP A 374 -6.33 21.44 -16.03
CA ASP A 374 -5.95 22.86 -15.92
C ASP A 374 -6.41 23.74 -17.11
N ASN A 375 -7.16 23.15 -18.06
CA ASN A 375 -7.69 23.87 -19.25
C ASN A 375 -9.03 24.60 -19.03
N ASP A 376 -9.69 24.44 -17.88
CA ASP A 376 -11.01 25.05 -17.65
C ASP A 376 -10.94 26.51 -17.16
N GLY A 377 -9.72 27.08 -17.08
CA GLY A 377 -9.50 28.45 -16.54
C GLY A 377 -9.33 29.60 -17.57
N ASP A 378 -9.24 29.32 -18.88
CA ASP A 378 -8.87 30.35 -19.87
C ASP A 378 -10.05 31.00 -20.64
N ASP A 379 -11.28 30.50 -20.50
CA ASP A 379 -12.42 31.06 -21.25
C ASP A 379 -13.06 32.31 -20.62
N ASP A 380 -12.70 32.71 -19.39
CA ASP A 380 -13.33 33.85 -18.72
C ASP A 380 -12.53 35.17 -18.79
N ARG A 381 -11.35 35.18 -19.44
CA ARG A 381 -10.53 36.40 -19.61
C ARG A 381 -10.76 37.16 -20.93
N SER A 382 -11.56 36.62 -21.87
CA SER A 382 -11.78 37.30 -23.17
C SER A 382 -12.96 38.26 -23.20
N SER A 383 -13.80 38.35 -22.13
CA SER A 383 -15.01 39.21 -22.13
C SER A 383 -14.87 40.54 -21.39
N ARG A 384 -13.64 40.98 -21.01
CA ARG A 384 -13.41 42.29 -20.42
C ARG A 384 -12.41 43.12 -21.20
N ARG A 385 -12.66 43.32 -22.50
CA ARG A 385 -12.11 44.44 -23.27
C ARG A 385 -13.18 44.85 -24.29
N ASP A 386 -14.00 45.78 -23.89
CA ASP A 386 -14.60 46.84 -24.69
C ASP A 386 -15.02 47.97 -23.73
#